data_61d0aca29741bafc128891233eb10d26
#
_entry.id   61d0aca29741bafc128891233eb10d26
#
_cell.length_a   1.000
_cell.length_b   1.000
_cell.length_c   1.000
_cell.angle_alpha   90.00
_cell.angle_beta   90.00
_cell.angle_gamma   90.00
#
_symmetry.space_group_name_H-M   'P 1'
#
loop_
_entity.id
_entity.type
_entity.pdbx_description
1 polymer ?
#
loop_
_entity_poly.entity_id
_entity_poly.type
_entity_poly.pdbx_seq_one_letter_code
_entity_poly.pdbx_strand_id
1 'polypeptide(L)'
;PLLGALPRNEAWRIPERQLGLLPSEEAGTTEAWLDALADVAESSVDMDRLLSLTEARRPKARAVLPPRGIRPRRMGIAKDRAFCFYYEENERALAARGWELLPFSPLEDTALPPGIDALYLGGGYPEVFARELSGNAAMREAIRAFAEQGGEIYAECGGYMYLCTRLEASEGKGGKGGRTASWPMCGVIDATARMGGRIQSLGYREVTMLGDAPFGLGGDVFRGHEFHWSDIELHRGYAPLYAVRTASGHADSGIAAGNVRASYVHLYWGNTGEANYAGRPAPSDFTACRPEHRAARPGEAKATCENIGQVILLNGPSSAGKTTLAKALRDRLYAMHGICSLMLSIDQLLRSATGGHESVLAGLERTGLPFIESFHAGVAAAAKAGAWTIVDHVIGEDPGWIEDLLGRLEAIPLLSVQVLCDDEELRKRESGRSDRSPDWPHAQRQARHIHLPLPN
;
A
#
# COMPACT_ATOMS: atom_id res chain seq x y z
N PRO A 1 20.54 -9.36 -13.84
CA PRO A 1 21.50 -10.33 -13.34
C PRO A 1 21.10 -10.84 -11.97
N LEU A 2 21.28 -12.13 -11.68
CA LEU A 2 21.19 -12.67 -10.33
C LEU A 2 22.48 -12.27 -9.60
N LEU A 3 22.36 -11.58 -8.49
CA LEU A 3 23.50 -11.07 -7.73
C LEU A 3 23.88 -11.97 -6.54
N GLY A 4 23.01 -12.89 -6.17
CA GLY A 4 23.21 -13.79 -5.06
C GLY A 4 21.89 -14.35 -4.52
N ALA A 5 21.95 -15.16 -3.49
CA ALA A 5 20.80 -15.72 -2.80
C ALA A 5 21.08 -15.80 -1.30
N LEU A 6 20.22 -15.20 -0.49
CA LEU A 6 20.29 -15.31 0.96
C LEU A 6 19.80 -16.71 1.39
N PRO A 7 20.58 -17.45 2.20
CA PRO A 7 20.14 -18.74 2.70
C PRO A 7 18.99 -18.58 3.70
N ARG A 8 18.07 -19.55 3.70
CA ARG A 8 17.04 -19.62 4.76
C ARG A 8 17.71 -20.07 6.07
N ASN A 9 17.55 -19.26 7.12
CA ASN A 9 18.08 -19.58 8.43
C ASN A 9 17.17 -19.02 9.52
N GLU A 10 16.83 -19.80 10.51
CA GLU A 10 15.99 -19.38 11.64
C GLU A 10 16.64 -18.28 12.50
N ALA A 11 17.99 -18.14 12.45
CA ALA A 11 18.69 -17.07 13.16
C ALA A 11 18.36 -15.66 12.64
N TRP A 12 17.89 -15.53 11.39
CA TRP A 12 17.44 -14.24 10.83
C TRP A 12 15.92 -14.05 10.89
N ARG A 13 15.21 -14.99 11.45
CA ARG A 13 13.76 -14.89 11.52
C ARG A 13 13.34 -13.79 12.47
N ILE A 14 12.62 -12.81 11.97
CA ILE A 14 11.96 -11.81 12.80
C ILE A 14 10.69 -12.44 13.35
N PRO A 15 10.48 -12.44 14.69
CA PRO A 15 9.26 -12.98 15.27
C PRO A 15 8.00 -12.27 14.74
N GLU A 16 6.95 -13.05 14.54
CA GLU A 16 5.68 -12.56 14.01
C GLU A 16 4.66 -12.32 15.12
N ARG A 17 3.85 -11.28 14.92
CA ARG A 17 2.67 -10.96 15.73
C ARG A 17 1.40 -11.08 14.85
N GLN A 18 0.22 -10.95 15.45
CA GLN A 18 -1.07 -11.10 14.75
C GLN A 18 -1.22 -10.13 13.56
N LEU A 19 -0.68 -8.93 13.66
CA LEU A 19 -0.71 -7.89 12.61
C LEU A 19 0.59 -7.78 11.80
N GLY A 20 1.51 -8.72 11.94
CA GLY A 20 2.78 -8.72 11.24
C GLY A 20 3.98 -8.96 12.13
N LEU A 21 5.14 -8.41 11.77
CA LEU A 21 6.38 -8.57 12.51
C LEU A 21 6.35 -7.77 13.82
N LEU A 22 7.11 -8.22 14.81
CA LEU A 22 7.37 -7.42 16.00
C LEU A 22 8.16 -6.15 15.64
N PRO A 23 7.86 -4.98 16.26
CA PRO A 23 8.73 -3.82 16.16
C PRO A 23 10.16 -4.15 16.59
N SER A 24 11.15 -3.45 16.00
CA SER A 24 12.58 -3.70 16.27
C SER A 24 12.94 -3.67 17.74
N GLU A 25 12.35 -2.76 18.48
CA GLU A 25 12.55 -2.59 19.94
C GLU A 25 12.04 -3.78 20.76
N GLU A 26 11.01 -4.49 20.28
CA GLU A 26 10.45 -5.68 20.93
C GLU A 26 11.04 -6.99 20.36
N ALA A 27 11.48 -6.99 19.11
CA ALA A 27 12.01 -8.18 18.43
C ALA A 27 13.38 -8.62 18.96
N GLY A 28 14.02 -7.82 19.83
CA GLY A 28 15.36 -8.09 20.32
C GLY A 28 16.42 -7.98 19.21
N THR A 29 16.18 -7.18 18.17
CA THR A 29 17.14 -6.86 17.11
C THR A 29 18.30 -6.13 17.76
N THR A 30 19.38 -6.87 18.02
CA THR A 30 20.62 -6.34 18.59
C THR A 30 21.57 -5.93 17.48
N GLU A 31 22.53 -5.07 17.77
CA GLU A 31 23.67 -4.78 16.89
C GLU A 31 24.31 -6.08 16.37
N ALA A 32 24.56 -7.04 17.24
CA ALA A 32 25.13 -8.34 16.87
C ALA A 32 24.24 -9.14 15.88
N TRP A 33 22.92 -9.01 15.96
CA TRP A 33 22.01 -9.63 14.98
C TRP A 33 22.08 -8.92 13.63
N LEU A 34 22.18 -7.59 13.64
CA LEU A 34 22.37 -6.79 12.42
C LEU A 34 23.71 -7.08 11.75
N ASP A 35 24.80 -7.17 12.54
CA ASP A 35 26.13 -7.54 12.05
C ASP A 35 26.11 -8.93 11.40
N ALA A 36 25.53 -9.92 12.07
CA ALA A 36 25.41 -11.27 11.52
C ALA A 36 24.58 -11.31 10.21
N LEU A 37 23.56 -10.48 10.10
CA LEU A 37 22.76 -10.37 8.86
C LEU A 37 23.56 -9.67 7.75
N ALA A 38 24.36 -8.65 8.09
CA ALA A 38 25.26 -7.98 7.18
C ALA A 38 26.32 -8.93 6.63
N ASP A 39 26.95 -9.74 7.49
CA ASP A 39 27.95 -10.76 7.10
C ASP A 39 27.36 -11.77 6.11
N VAL A 40 26.09 -12.18 6.33
CA VAL A 40 25.40 -13.06 5.40
C VAL A 40 25.11 -12.38 4.09
N ALA A 41 24.70 -11.14 4.10
CA ALA A 41 24.44 -10.37 2.87
C ALA A 41 25.73 -10.22 2.06
N GLU A 42 26.84 -9.84 2.70
CA GLU A 42 28.15 -9.67 2.07
C GLU A 42 28.71 -10.98 1.50
N SER A 43 28.54 -12.09 2.22
CA SER A 43 29.03 -13.41 1.76
C SER A 43 28.15 -14.07 0.69
N SER A 44 26.86 -13.68 0.59
CA SER A 44 25.88 -14.32 -0.26
C SER A 44 25.51 -13.52 -1.51
N VAL A 45 25.84 -12.22 -1.55
CA VAL A 45 25.48 -11.29 -2.63
C VAL A 45 26.73 -10.63 -3.19
N ASP A 46 26.83 -10.52 -4.52
CA ASP A 46 27.86 -9.73 -5.19
C ASP A 46 27.60 -8.22 -4.93
N MET A 47 28.13 -7.75 -3.80
CA MET A 47 27.93 -6.37 -3.33
C MET A 47 28.56 -5.34 -4.26
N ASP A 48 29.70 -5.63 -4.87
CA ASP A 48 30.38 -4.73 -5.81
C ASP A 48 29.51 -4.51 -7.04
N ARG A 49 28.96 -5.59 -7.55
CA ARG A 49 28.03 -5.53 -8.69
C ARG A 49 26.73 -4.81 -8.34
N LEU A 50 26.18 -5.06 -7.14
CA LEU A 50 25.00 -4.36 -6.64
C LEU A 50 25.25 -2.86 -6.59
N LEU A 51 26.36 -2.43 -5.98
CA LEU A 51 26.71 -1.01 -5.87
C LEU A 51 26.93 -0.37 -7.25
N SER A 52 27.61 -1.06 -8.16
CA SER A 52 27.82 -0.55 -9.53
C SER A 52 26.52 -0.31 -10.30
N LEU A 53 25.48 -1.10 -10.02
CA LEU A 53 24.15 -0.94 -10.63
C LEU A 53 23.34 0.20 -10.01
N THR A 54 23.66 0.61 -8.78
CA THR A 54 22.90 1.63 -8.02
C THR A 54 23.54 3.02 -8.10
N GLU A 55 24.81 3.15 -8.48
CA GLU A 55 25.53 4.43 -8.54
C GLU A 55 24.89 5.49 -9.44
N ALA A 56 24.16 5.06 -10.48
CA ALA A 56 23.55 5.95 -11.47
C ALA A 56 22.27 6.68 -10.97
N ARG A 57 21.74 6.37 -9.79
CA ARG A 57 20.42 6.83 -9.33
C ARG A 57 20.37 7.37 -7.91
N ARG A 58 21.35 8.15 -7.48
CA ARG A 58 21.20 8.88 -6.21
C ARG A 58 20.17 9.99 -6.39
N PRO A 59 18.97 9.91 -5.78
CA PRO A 59 18.07 11.04 -5.77
C PRO A 59 18.74 12.20 -5.03
N LYS A 60 18.74 13.39 -5.63
CA LYS A 60 19.18 14.59 -4.92
C LYS A 60 18.21 14.84 -3.79
N ALA A 61 18.64 14.63 -2.56
CA ALA A 61 17.87 14.99 -1.39
C ALA A 61 17.60 16.52 -1.45
N ARG A 62 16.35 16.91 -1.55
CA ARG A 62 15.92 18.31 -1.49
C ARG A 62 15.55 18.59 -0.05
N ALA A 63 16.35 19.39 0.64
CA ALA A 63 16.00 19.88 1.97
C ALA A 63 14.76 20.77 1.85
N VAL A 64 13.66 20.36 2.43
CA VAL A 64 12.47 21.22 2.58
C VAL A 64 12.71 22.07 3.82
N LEU A 65 12.96 23.37 3.63
CA LEU A 65 13.12 24.31 4.73
C LEU A 65 11.75 24.80 5.17
N PRO A 66 11.48 24.88 6.49
CA PRO A 66 10.24 25.45 6.99
C PRO A 66 10.12 26.94 6.61
N PRO A 67 8.89 27.44 6.43
CA PRO A 67 8.67 28.86 6.14
C PRO A 67 9.26 29.75 7.22
N ARG A 68 10.03 30.76 6.84
CA ARG A 68 10.63 31.70 7.77
C ARG A 68 9.59 32.70 8.29
N GLY A 69 9.57 32.92 9.60
CA GLY A 69 8.87 34.06 10.22
C GLY A 69 7.49 33.77 10.82
N ILE A 70 7.02 32.52 10.84
CA ILE A 70 5.78 32.13 11.52
C ILE A 70 6.17 31.27 12.74
N ARG A 71 5.52 31.52 13.89
CA ARG A 71 5.66 30.60 15.04
C ARG A 71 5.24 29.22 14.61
N PRO A 72 6.10 28.19 14.75
CA PRO A 72 5.72 26.85 14.39
C PRO A 72 4.52 26.38 15.23
N ARG A 73 3.52 25.81 14.58
CA ARG A 73 2.44 25.10 15.27
C ARG A 73 3.01 23.83 15.88
N ARG A 74 2.57 23.47 17.07
CA ARG A 74 3.10 22.35 17.82
C ARG A 74 2.13 21.19 17.82
N MET A 75 2.59 20.00 17.42
CA MET A 75 1.77 18.79 17.36
C MET A 75 2.35 17.72 18.29
N GLY A 76 1.57 17.32 19.29
CA GLY A 76 1.89 16.12 20.07
C GLY A 76 1.72 14.88 19.21
N ILE A 77 2.76 14.05 19.10
CA ILE A 77 2.72 12.80 18.36
C ILE A 77 2.92 11.61 19.31
N ALA A 78 1.94 10.69 19.38
CA ALA A 78 2.02 9.52 20.23
C ALA A 78 3.07 8.56 19.71
N LYS A 79 4.17 8.34 20.44
CA LYS A 79 5.26 7.45 20.03
C LYS A 79 5.70 6.58 21.19
N ASP A 80 5.26 5.33 21.19
CA ASP A 80 5.70 4.27 22.09
C ASP A 80 5.38 2.89 21.50
N ARG A 81 5.52 1.83 22.29
CA ARG A 81 5.25 0.44 21.85
C ARG A 81 3.79 0.20 21.45
N ALA A 82 2.85 1.00 21.96
CA ALA A 82 1.44 0.89 21.59
C ALA A 82 1.12 1.69 20.31
N PHE A 83 1.91 2.74 19.99
CA PHE A 83 1.71 3.63 18.85
C PHE A 83 3.03 3.80 18.08
N CYS A 84 3.30 2.89 17.16
CA CYS A 84 4.59 2.80 16.45
C CYS A 84 4.47 2.84 14.92
N PHE A 85 3.27 2.90 14.33
CA PHE A 85 3.09 2.91 12.89
C PHE A 85 2.98 4.34 12.37
N TYR A 86 4.09 4.86 11.87
CA TYR A 86 4.21 6.16 11.23
C TYR A 86 5.04 6.03 9.96
N TYR A 87 4.67 6.80 8.94
CA TYR A 87 5.54 7.03 7.79
C TYR A 87 6.45 8.22 8.08
N GLU A 88 7.75 8.05 7.95
CA GLU A 88 8.71 9.15 8.11
C GLU A 88 8.42 10.31 7.15
N GLU A 89 7.94 10.00 5.94
CA GLU A 89 7.52 10.98 4.96
C GLU A 89 6.34 11.84 5.45
N ASN A 90 5.43 11.27 6.23
CA ASN A 90 4.33 12.02 6.82
C ASN A 90 4.85 13.02 7.86
N GLU A 91 5.78 12.60 8.70
CA GLU A 91 6.42 13.49 9.67
C GLU A 91 7.20 14.61 8.97
N ARG A 92 7.96 14.27 7.92
CA ARG A 92 8.65 15.26 7.07
C ARG A 92 7.67 16.24 6.40
N ALA A 93 6.53 15.74 5.93
CA ALA A 93 5.50 16.57 5.31
C ALA A 93 4.83 17.50 6.31
N LEU A 94 4.63 17.10 7.55
CA LEU A 94 4.15 17.96 8.63
C LEU A 94 5.19 19.04 8.99
N ALA A 95 6.45 18.65 9.17
CA ALA A 95 7.53 19.59 9.45
C ALA A 95 7.69 20.62 8.32
N ALA A 96 7.56 20.22 7.07
CA ALA A 96 7.58 21.11 5.91
C ALA A 96 6.44 22.13 5.91
N ARG A 97 5.32 21.80 6.53
CA ARG A 97 4.16 22.68 6.73
C ARG A 97 4.27 23.56 7.98
N GLY A 98 5.41 23.54 8.67
CA GLY A 98 5.68 24.36 9.84
C GLY A 98 5.19 23.77 11.17
N TRP A 99 4.93 22.44 11.21
CA TRP A 99 4.64 21.74 12.45
C TRP A 99 5.95 21.36 13.17
N GLU A 100 6.02 21.67 14.46
CA GLU A 100 6.98 21.11 15.41
C GLU A 100 6.36 19.85 16.01
N LEU A 101 6.96 18.68 15.77
CA LEU A 101 6.46 17.40 16.28
C LEU A 101 7.07 17.11 17.65
N LEU A 102 6.23 16.94 18.65
CA LEU A 102 6.59 16.68 20.04
C LEU A 102 6.15 15.26 20.42
N PRO A 103 7.07 14.29 20.46
CA PRO A 103 6.72 12.93 20.86
C PRO A 103 6.29 12.88 22.32
N PHE A 104 5.32 12.00 22.60
CA PHE A 104 4.89 11.65 23.95
C PHE A 104 4.46 10.18 23.98
N SER A 105 4.51 9.56 25.16
CA SER A 105 4.14 8.16 25.36
C SER A 105 2.79 8.03 26.08
N PRO A 106 1.72 7.60 25.40
CA PRO A 106 0.48 7.22 26.08
C PRO A 106 0.63 6.14 27.16
N LEU A 107 1.65 5.29 27.08
CA LEU A 107 1.94 4.27 28.08
C LEU A 107 2.61 4.81 29.33
N GLU A 108 3.52 5.78 29.19
CA GLU A 108 4.45 6.17 30.27
C GLU A 108 4.23 7.60 30.77
N ASP A 109 3.86 8.54 29.90
CA ASP A 109 3.64 9.91 30.28
C ASP A 109 2.26 10.11 30.95
N THR A 110 2.18 11.02 31.89
CA THR A 110 0.94 11.35 32.60
C THR A 110 0.28 12.65 32.13
N ALA A 111 0.93 13.37 31.22
CA ALA A 111 0.45 14.64 30.68
C ALA A 111 0.88 14.80 29.22
N LEU A 112 0.11 15.59 28.46
CA LEU A 112 0.47 15.98 27.11
C LEU A 112 1.63 16.98 27.10
N PRO A 113 2.44 17.04 26.01
CA PRO A 113 3.44 18.08 25.85
C PRO A 113 2.82 19.48 25.96
N PRO A 114 3.46 20.42 26.65
CA PRO A 114 2.87 21.72 26.90
C PRO A 114 2.77 22.57 25.63
N GLY A 115 1.66 23.30 25.49
CA GLY A 115 1.45 24.30 24.44
C GLY A 115 1.34 23.70 23.04
N ILE A 116 0.78 22.49 22.91
CA ILE A 116 0.45 21.88 21.62
C ILE A 116 -0.85 22.46 21.05
N ASP A 117 -0.91 22.54 19.73
CA ASP A 117 -2.06 23.00 18.97
C ASP A 117 -2.87 21.82 18.41
N ALA A 118 -2.24 20.66 18.25
CA ALA A 118 -2.87 19.45 17.72
C ALA A 118 -2.26 18.18 18.31
N LEU A 119 -3.00 17.05 18.16
CA LEU A 119 -2.53 15.69 18.47
C LEU A 119 -2.58 14.81 17.21
N TYR A 120 -1.54 13.99 17.04
CA TYR A 120 -1.51 12.89 16.08
C TYR A 120 -1.31 11.57 16.82
N LEU A 121 -2.33 10.71 16.77
CA LEU A 121 -2.32 9.36 17.34
C LEU A 121 -2.27 8.37 16.17
N GLY A 122 -1.10 7.83 15.87
CA GLY A 122 -0.89 6.90 14.76
C GLY A 122 -1.38 5.50 15.04
N GLY A 123 -1.03 4.60 14.14
CA GLY A 123 -1.33 3.19 14.30
C GLY A 123 -0.39 2.48 15.26
N GLY A 124 -0.76 1.25 15.59
CA GLY A 124 0.01 0.41 16.50
C GLY A 124 -0.80 -0.76 17.04
N TYR A 125 -0.51 -1.13 18.28
CA TYR A 125 -1.07 -2.31 18.95
C TYR A 125 -1.74 -1.96 20.29
N PRO A 126 -2.75 -1.08 20.33
CA PRO A 126 -3.39 -0.71 21.59
C PRO A 126 -4.05 -1.91 22.29
N GLU A 127 -4.46 -2.94 21.54
CA GLU A 127 -5.05 -4.16 22.10
C GLU A 127 -4.04 -5.00 22.89
N VAL A 128 -2.75 -4.93 22.54
CA VAL A 128 -1.67 -5.63 23.24
C VAL A 128 -1.36 -4.96 24.58
N PHE A 129 -1.48 -3.63 24.61
CA PHE A 129 -1.19 -2.77 25.76
C PHE A 129 -2.46 -2.20 26.40
N ALA A 130 -3.62 -2.87 26.19
CA ALA A 130 -4.92 -2.34 26.62
C ALA A 130 -5.01 -2.15 28.14
N ARG A 131 -4.36 -3.02 28.92
CA ARG A 131 -4.30 -2.91 30.38
C ARG A 131 -3.51 -1.67 30.82
N GLU A 132 -2.34 -1.48 30.25
CA GLU A 132 -1.44 -0.35 30.57
C GLU A 132 -2.08 0.99 30.14
N LEU A 133 -2.60 1.07 28.92
CA LEU A 133 -3.31 2.25 28.41
C LEU A 133 -4.55 2.56 29.26
N SER A 134 -5.32 1.55 29.63
CA SER A 134 -6.46 1.70 30.54
C SER A 134 -6.04 2.17 31.93
N GLY A 135 -4.91 1.67 32.43
CA GLY A 135 -4.36 2.06 33.74
C GLY A 135 -3.87 3.50 33.80
N ASN A 136 -3.43 4.07 32.67
CA ASN A 136 -2.98 5.47 32.62
C ASN A 136 -4.16 6.44 32.50
N ALA A 137 -4.91 6.59 33.59
CA ALA A 137 -6.10 7.44 33.65
C ALA A 137 -5.76 8.91 33.39
N ALA A 138 -4.60 9.39 33.88
CA ALA A 138 -4.17 10.78 33.71
C ALA A 138 -3.99 11.16 32.24
N MET A 139 -3.31 10.33 31.46
CA MET A 139 -3.13 10.56 30.02
C MET A 139 -4.45 10.50 29.26
N ARG A 140 -5.32 9.54 29.55
CA ARG A 140 -6.64 9.43 28.91
C ARG A 140 -7.51 10.67 29.19
N GLU A 141 -7.47 11.19 30.41
CA GLU A 141 -8.15 12.41 30.83
C GLU A 141 -7.56 13.65 30.11
N ALA A 142 -6.23 13.72 30.03
CA ALA A 142 -5.54 14.82 29.34
C ALA A 142 -5.92 14.90 27.86
N ILE A 143 -5.98 13.74 27.15
CA ILE A 143 -6.41 13.67 25.75
C ILE A 143 -7.89 14.08 25.62
N ARG A 144 -8.76 13.60 26.50
CA ARG A 144 -10.17 13.97 26.52
C ARG A 144 -10.36 15.47 26.74
N ALA A 145 -9.73 16.00 27.76
CA ALA A 145 -9.78 17.44 28.07
C ALA A 145 -9.26 18.30 26.92
N PHE A 146 -8.19 17.84 26.23
CA PHE A 146 -7.68 18.51 25.05
C PHE A 146 -8.72 18.58 23.91
N ALA A 147 -9.42 17.46 23.65
CA ALA A 147 -10.50 17.42 22.68
C ALA A 147 -11.68 18.35 23.04
N GLU A 148 -12.11 18.31 24.32
CA GLU A 148 -13.21 19.14 24.83
C GLU A 148 -12.90 20.64 24.78
N GLN A 149 -11.62 21.01 24.92
CA GLN A 149 -11.16 22.40 24.78
C GLN A 149 -11.01 22.86 23.32
N GLY A 150 -11.36 22.00 22.35
CA GLY A 150 -11.29 22.32 20.92
C GLY A 150 -9.94 22.04 20.27
N GLY A 151 -9.02 21.35 20.95
CA GLY A 151 -7.74 20.94 20.38
C GLY A 151 -7.94 19.95 19.24
N GLU A 152 -7.26 20.17 18.12
CA GLU A 152 -7.35 19.31 16.92
C GLU A 152 -6.75 17.93 17.19
N ILE A 153 -7.49 16.86 16.89
CA ILE A 153 -7.00 15.47 16.99
C ILE A 153 -7.16 14.77 15.66
N TYR A 154 -6.05 14.18 15.19
CA TYR A 154 -6.04 13.24 14.08
C TYR A 154 -5.58 11.86 14.58
N ALA A 155 -6.34 10.80 14.21
CA ALA A 155 -6.05 9.45 14.67
C ALA A 155 -6.19 8.42 13.55
N GLU A 156 -5.25 7.48 13.50
CA GLU A 156 -5.23 6.36 12.56
C GLU A 156 -5.25 5.02 13.30
N CYS A 157 -6.07 4.07 12.84
CA CYS A 157 -6.08 2.67 13.26
C CYS A 157 -6.03 2.49 14.80
N GLY A 158 -4.88 2.19 15.38
CA GLY A 158 -4.70 2.05 16.83
C GLY A 158 -5.06 3.32 17.60
N GLY A 159 -4.70 4.49 17.07
CA GLY A 159 -5.09 5.79 17.63
C GLY A 159 -6.61 5.99 17.63
N TYR A 160 -7.29 5.56 16.56
CA TYR A 160 -8.76 5.59 16.51
C TYR A 160 -9.38 4.71 17.60
N MET A 161 -8.86 3.49 17.79
CA MET A 161 -9.32 2.59 18.85
C MET A 161 -9.10 3.20 20.24
N TYR A 162 -7.98 3.89 20.47
CA TYR A 162 -7.66 4.52 21.75
C TYR A 162 -8.56 5.73 22.05
N LEU A 163 -9.05 6.45 21.04
CA LEU A 163 -10.01 7.55 21.23
C LEU A 163 -11.42 7.07 21.57
N CYS A 164 -11.77 5.79 21.34
CA CYS A 164 -13.07 5.22 21.69
C CYS A 164 -13.34 5.26 23.20
N THR A 165 -14.58 5.00 23.61
CA THR A 165 -14.96 4.87 25.03
C THR A 165 -14.29 3.65 25.65
N ARG A 166 -14.20 2.54 24.90
CA ARG A 166 -13.59 1.30 25.38
C ARG A 166 -13.00 0.47 24.23
N LEU A 167 -12.10 -0.41 24.61
CA LEU A 167 -11.53 -1.43 23.74
C LEU A 167 -11.84 -2.82 24.31
N GLU A 168 -12.51 -3.67 23.53
CA GLU A 168 -12.74 -5.07 23.85
C GLU A 168 -11.67 -5.92 23.19
N ALA A 169 -10.79 -6.50 24.02
CA ALA A 169 -9.65 -7.28 23.58
C ALA A 169 -9.41 -8.48 24.52
N SER A 170 -8.61 -9.44 24.07
CA SER A 170 -8.23 -10.61 24.88
C SER A 170 -7.29 -10.20 26.01
N GLU A 171 -7.51 -10.78 27.20
CA GLU A 171 -6.61 -10.65 28.36
C GLU A 171 -5.29 -11.45 28.21
N GLY A 172 -5.20 -12.30 27.18
CA GLY A 172 -4.04 -13.15 26.94
C GLY A 172 -2.80 -12.39 26.53
N LYS A 173 -1.63 -12.94 26.87
CA LYS A 173 -0.33 -12.34 26.56
C LYS A 173 -0.20 -12.08 25.04
N GLY A 174 0.13 -10.85 24.66
CA GLY A 174 0.22 -10.45 23.26
C GLY A 174 -1.14 -10.39 22.52
N GLY A 175 -2.26 -10.21 23.24
CA GLY A 175 -3.59 -10.11 22.64
C GLY A 175 -4.18 -11.46 22.18
N LYS A 176 -3.55 -12.59 22.50
CA LYS A 176 -3.98 -13.93 22.08
C LYS A 176 -4.41 -14.79 23.27
N GLY A 177 -5.56 -15.44 23.12
CA GLY A 177 -6.10 -16.37 24.11
C GLY A 177 -6.64 -15.67 25.36
N GLY A 178 -7.27 -16.42 26.25
CA GLY A 178 -7.88 -15.87 27.45
C GLY A 178 -9.31 -15.35 27.22
N ARG A 179 -9.84 -14.72 28.28
CA ARG A 179 -11.18 -14.11 28.27
C ARG A 179 -11.12 -12.75 27.60
N THR A 180 -12.14 -12.38 26.86
CA THR A 180 -12.31 -11.01 26.35
C THR A 180 -12.64 -10.08 27.52
N ALA A 181 -11.85 -9.01 27.65
CA ALA A 181 -12.08 -7.95 28.62
C ALA A 181 -12.41 -6.64 27.92
N SER A 182 -13.08 -5.74 28.63
CA SER A 182 -13.42 -4.42 28.17
C SER A 182 -12.57 -3.39 28.93
N TRP A 183 -11.72 -2.69 28.21
CA TRP A 183 -10.75 -1.74 28.74
C TRP A 183 -11.22 -0.30 28.49
N PRO A 184 -11.37 0.56 29.51
CA PRO A 184 -11.62 1.99 29.30
C PRO A 184 -10.52 2.64 28.49
N MET A 185 -10.91 3.44 27.48
CA MET A 185 -10.01 4.22 26.64
C MET A 185 -10.29 5.74 26.82
N CYS A 186 -9.85 6.61 25.93
CA CYS A 186 -9.96 8.05 26.13
C CYS A 186 -11.42 8.56 26.22
N GLY A 187 -12.37 7.90 25.55
CA GLY A 187 -13.78 8.31 25.55
C GLY A 187 -14.05 9.64 24.84
N VAL A 188 -13.21 10.00 23.89
CA VAL A 188 -13.40 11.15 23.00
C VAL A 188 -14.47 10.85 21.96
N ILE A 189 -14.48 9.60 21.49
CA ILE A 189 -15.45 9.08 20.52
C ILE A 189 -16.38 8.10 21.24
N ASP A 190 -17.69 8.35 21.15
CA ASP A 190 -18.69 7.47 21.74
C ASP A 190 -18.86 6.20 20.88
N ALA A 191 -17.95 5.26 21.11
CA ALA A 191 -17.81 4.02 20.35
C ALA A 191 -17.12 2.94 21.17
N THR A 192 -17.29 1.70 20.74
CA THR A 192 -16.54 0.53 21.25
C THR A 192 -15.69 -0.04 20.11
N ALA A 193 -14.37 -0.12 20.34
CA ALA A 193 -13.47 -0.88 19.49
C ALA A 193 -13.48 -2.35 19.92
N ARG A 194 -13.65 -3.29 18.98
CA ARG A 194 -13.68 -4.73 19.25
C ARG A 194 -12.65 -5.47 18.43
N MET A 195 -11.80 -6.24 19.08
CA MET A 195 -10.89 -7.14 18.38
C MET A 195 -11.64 -8.34 17.81
N GLY A 196 -11.49 -8.57 16.51
CA GLY A 196 -12.05 -9.72 15.82
C GLY A 196 -11.11 -10.94 15.77
N GLY A 197 -11.68 -12.10 15.49
CA GLY A 197 -10.92 -13.35 15.28
C GLY A 197 -10.31 -13.50 13.88
N ARG A 198 -10.58 -12.57 12.97
CA ARG A 198 -10.11 -12.56 11.58
C ARG A 198 -9.78 -11.15 11.13
N ILE A 199 -9.00 -11.03 10.04
CA ILE A 199 -8.75 -9.76 9.37
C ILE A 199 -10.09 -9.17 8.91
N GLN A 200 -10.39 -7.95 9.33
CA GLN A 200 -11.59 -7.20 8.94
C GLN A 200 -11.35 -6.43 7.63
N SER A 201 -10.17 -5.82 7.52
CA SER A 201 -9.78 -5.12 6.30
C SER A 201 -8.29 -5.28 6.03
N LEU A 202 -7.93 -5.45 4.75
CA LEU A 202 -6.55 -5.48 4.27
C LEU A 202 -6.50 -4.94 2.85
N GLY A 203 -5.70 -3.92 2.62
CA GLY A 203 -5.41 -3.44 1.27
C GLY A 203 -5.19 -1.95 1.19
N TYR A 204 -4.79 -1.53 0.00
CA TYR A 204 -4.61 -0.12 -0.32
C TYR A 204 -5.94 0.59 -0.51
N ARG A 205 -5.95 1.87 -0.17
CA ARG A 205 -7.11 2.76 -0.29
C ARG A 205 -6.72 4.02 -1.03
N GLU A 206 -7.64 4.52 -1.84
CA GLU A 206 -7.64 5.87 -2.34
C GLU A 206 -8.81 6.58 -1.66
N VAL A 207 -8.52 7.65 -0.94
CA VAL A 207 -9.49 8.38 -0.15
C VAL A 207 -9.61 9.82 -0.65
N THR A 208 -10.83 10.32 -0.71
CA THR A 208 -11.11 11.75 -0.90
C THR A 208 -11.56 12.33 0.43
N MET A 209 -10.91 13.38 0.88
CA MET A 209 -11.29 14.09 2.11
C MET A 209 -12.66 14.74 1.95
N LEU A 210 -13.56 14.51 2.91
CA LEU A 210 -14.89 15.13 2.93
C LEU A 210 -14.92 16.44 3.73
N GLY A 211 -13.84 16.77 4.41
CA GLY A 211 -13.65 18.02 5.16
C GLY A 211 -12.17 18.27 5.40
N ASP A 212 -11.87 19.45 6.00
CA ASP A 212 -10.49 19.86 6.28
C ASP A 212 -9.90 19.11 7.47
N ALA A 213 -8.59 18.92 7.44
CA ALA A 213 -7.78 18.34 8.51
C ALA A 213 -6.39 19.01 8.55
N PRO A 214 -5.58 18.80 9.60
CA PRO A 214 -4.26 19.40 9.71
C PRO A 214 -3.31 19.15 8.52
N PHE A 215 -3.59 18.11 7.75
CA PHE A 215 -2.74 17.63 6.64
C PHE A 215 -3.35 17.81 5.26
N GLY A 216 -4.64 18.22 5.11
CA GLY A 216 -5.30 18.35 3.82
C GLY A 216 -6.64 19.08 3.92
N LEU A 217 -7.17 19.47 2.76
CA LEU A 217 -8.45 20.17 2.62
C LEU A 217 -9.51 19.23 2.03
N GLY A 218 -10.78 19.57 2.25
CA GLY A 218 -11.89 18.87 1.61
C GLY A 218 -11.73 18.82 0.09
N GLY A 219 -11.89 17.62 -0.48
CA GLY A 219 -11.65 17.34 -1.90
C GLY A 219 -10.22 16.86 -2.22
N ASP A 220 -9.27 16.97 -1.32
CA ASP A 220 -7.93 16.41 -1.52
C ASP A 220 -8.00 14.88 -1.56
N VAL A 221 -7.22 14.30 -2.48
CA VAL A 221 -7.15 12.85 -2.66
C VAL A 221 -5.81 12.33 -2.14
N PHE A 222 -5.89 11.35 -1.25
CA PHE A 222 -4.74 10.67 -0.67
C PHE A 222 -4.77 9.18 -0.95
N ARG A 223 -3.61 8.56 -0.84
CA ARG A 223 -3.46 7.12 -0.80
C ARG A 223 -3.10 6.68 0.59
N GLY A 224 -3.53 5.49 0.93
CA GLY A 224 -3.23 4.87 2.21
C GLY A 224 -3.44 3.38 2.15
N HIS A 225 -3.43 2.76 3.31
CA HIS A 225 -3.80 1.35 3.44
C HIS A 225 -4.62 1.14 4.71
N GLU A 226 -5.34 0.05 4.74
CA GLU A 226 -5.96 -0.50 5.96
C GLU A 226 -5.39 -1.87 6.22
N PHE A 227 -5.10 -2.17 7.47
CA PHE A 227 -4.79 -3.51 7.94
C PHE A 227 -5.18 -3.64 9.41
N HIS A 228 -6.36 -4.18 9.67
CA HIS A 228 -6.85 -4.32 11.03
C HIS A 228 -7.71 -5.58 11.21
N TRP A 229 -7.74 -6.07 12.45
CA TRP A 229 -8.55 -7.19 12.93
C TRP A 229 -9.72 -6.71 13.77
N SER A 230 -9.73 -5.43 14.12
CA SER A 230 -10.75 -4.81 14.95
C SER A 230 -11.87 -4.20 14.10
N ASP A 231 -12.99 -3.93 14.75
CA ASP A 231 -14.11 -3.18 14.24
C ASP A 231 -14.51 -2.10 15.24
N ILE A 232 -15.16 -1.02 14.78
CA ILE A 232 -15.67 0.06 15.62
C ILE A 232 -17.19 0.06 15.59
N GLU A 233 -17.79 -0.20 16.73
CA GLU A 233 -19.22 -0.01 16.93
C GLU A 233 -19.47 1.42 17.42
N LEU A 234 -20.04 2.26 16.55
CA LEU A 234 -20.42 3.62 16.88
C LEU A 234 -21.76 3.62 17.65
N HIS A 235 -21.81 4.30 18.79
CA HIS A 235 -23.03 4.39 19.61
C HIS A 235 -23.93 5.57 19.20
N ARG A 236 -23.43 6.44 18.33
CA ARG A 236 -24.17 7.54 17.69
C ARG A 236 -23.68 7.79 16.28
N GLY A 237 -24.43 8.56 15.49
CA GLY A 237 -24.01 8.96 14.15
C GLY A 237 -22.90 9.99 14.20
N TYR A 238 -21.93 9.85 13.29
CA TYR A 238 -20.87 10.80 13.00
C TYR A 238 -20.81 11.09 11.51
N ALA A 239 -20.36 12.28 11.13
CA ALA A 239 -20.08 12.55 9.72
C ALA A 239 -18.87 11.71 9.27
N PRO A 240 -18.86 11.18 8.05
CA PRO A 240 -17.71 10.46 7.53
C PRO A 240 -16.54 11.41 7.28
N LEU A 241 -15.32 10.91 7.48
CA LEU A 241 -14.09 11.67 7.23
C LEU A 241 -13.66 11.57 5.76
N TYR A 242 -13.84 10.40 5.16
CA TYR A 242 -13.40 10.07 3.81
C TYR A 242 -14.49 9.44 2.97
N ALA A 243 -14.47 9.74 1.67
CA ALA A 243 -15.02 8.87 0.64
C ALA A 243 -13.90 7.95 0.13
N VAL A 244 -13.99 6.66 0.44
CA VAL A 244 -13.00 5.65 0.03
C VAL A 244 -13.44 5.04 -1.28
N ARG A 245 -12.54 5.01 -2.26
CA ARG A 245 -12.79 4.37 -3.55
C ARG A 245 -12.82 2.85 -3.41
N THR A 246 -13.91 2.23 -3.86
CA THR A 246 -14.13 0.79 -3.88
C THR A 246 -14.38 0.30 -5.32
N ALA A 247 -14.43 -1.00 -5.52
CA ALA A 247 -14.76 -1.57 -6.83
C ALA A 247 -16.19 -1.23 -7.31
N SER A 248 -17.11 -0.96 -6.35
CA SER A 248 -18.53 -0.63 -6.61
C SER A 248 -18.85 0.87 -6.56
N GLY A 249 -17.83 1.74 -6.42
CA GLY A 249 -17.99 3.19 -6.29
C GLY A 249 -17.22 3.74 -5.09
N HIS A 250 -17.88 4.57 -4.28
CA HIS A 250 -17.30 5.12 -3.05
C HIS A 250 -18.09 4.62 -1.84
N ALA A 251 -17.37 4.41 -0.75
CA ALA A 251 -17.95 4.12 0.56
C ALA A 251 -17.43 5.14 1.59
N ASP A 252 -18.28 5.53 2.51
CA ASP A 252 -17.92 6.39 3.63
C ASP A 252 -17.00 5.65 4.60
N SER A 253 -15.99 6.32 5.11
CA SER A 253 -15.03 5.75 6.07
C SER A 253 -14.54 6.79 7.07
N GLY A 254 -14.20 6.30 8.26
CA GLY A 254 -13.75 7.14 9.36
C GLY A 254 -14.85 8.05 9.90
N ILE A 255 -14.46 8.90 10.83
CA ILE A 255 -15.36 9.88 11.48
C ILE A 255 -14.75 11.27 11.50
N ALA A 256 -15.61 12.28 11.36
CA ALA A 256 -15.32 13.66 11.63
C ALA A 256 -16.29 14.16 12.72
N ALA A 257 -15.76 14.52 13.88
CA ALA A 257 -16.52 14.93 15.06
C ALA A 257 -15.95 16.23 15.62
N GLY A 258 -16.48 17.37 15.17
CA GLY A 258 -15.93 18.66 15.55
C GLY A 258 -14.46 18.81 15.17
N ASN A 259 -13.58 18.87 16.16
CA ASN A 259 -12.13 18.97 16.03
C ASN A 259 -11.42 17.60 15.98
N VAL A 260 -12.14 16.49 15.96
CA VAL A 260 -11.58 15.12 15.95
C VAL A 260 -11.79 14.47 14.59
N ARG A 261 -10.74 13.89 14.06
CA ARG A 261 -10.69 13.14 12.82
C ARG A 261 -10.07 11.77 13.08
N ALA A 262 -10.78 10.68 12.83
CA ALA A 262 -10.26 9.34 13.08
C ALA A 262 -10.72 8.34 12.01
N SER A 263 -9.84 7.41 11.64
CA SER A 263 -10.11 6.39 10.62
C SER A 263 -9.21 5.18 10.83
N TYR A 264 -9.57 4.05 10.25
CA TYR A 264 -8.66 2.90 10.11
C TYR A 264 -7.61 3.08 9.02
N VAL A 265 -7.83 4.03 8.10
CA VAL A 265 -6.91 4.24 6.98
C VAL A 265 -5.64 4.92 7.47
N HIS A 266 -4.50 4.29 7.22
CA HIS A 266 -3.18 4.90 7.36
C HIS A 266 -2.88 5.68 6.09
N LEU A 267 -2.86 7.00 6.15
CA LEU A 267 -2.60 7.85 5.01
C LEU A 267 -1.10 7.99 4.72
N TYR A 268 -0.76 8.09 3.44
CA TYR A 268 0.57 8.41 2.98
C TYR A 268 0.58 9.79 2.32
N TRP A 269 1.30 10.75 2.92
CA TRP A 269 1.33 12.14 2.47
C TRP A 269 2.52 12.48 1.56
N GLY A 270 3.47 11.55 1.38
CA GLY A 270 4.67 11.75 0.57
C GLY A 270 4.44 11.95 -0.92
N ASN A 271 3.27 11.57 -1.45
CA ASN A 271 2.93 11.72 -2.89
C ASN A 271 1.99 12.90 -3.19
N THR A 272 1.67 13.72 -2.23
CA THR A 272 1.00 14.98 -2.50
C THR A 272 2.00 15.89 -3.18
N GLY A 273 1.95 15.94 -4.53
CA GLY A 273 2.91 16.67 -5.35
C GLY A 273 3.12 18.08 -4.81
N GLU A 274 4.37 18.52 -4.79
CA GLU A 274 4.79 19.86 -4.32
C GLU A 274 3.94 21.01 -4.88
N ALA A 275 3.24 20.79 -6.01
CA ALA A 275 2.38 21.75 -6.66
C ALA A 275 1.09 22.08 -5.88
N ASN A 276 0.60 21.21 -5.02
CA ASN A 276 -0.67 21.44 -4.31
C ASN A 276 -0.51 22.23 -3.00
N TYR A 277 0.70 22.37 -2.46
CA TYR A 277 0.93 22.96 -1.15
C TYR A 277 1.85 24.18 -1.13
N ALA A 278 2.60 24.45 -2.20
CA ALA A 278 3.43 25.65 -2.28
C ALA A 278 2.55 26.91 -2.39
N GLY A 279 2.41 27.62 -1.27
CA GLY A 279 1.71 28.93 -1.23
C GLY A 279 0.29 28.93 -0.70
N ARG A 280 -0.26 27.80 -0.19
CA ARG A 280 -1.53 27.83 0.52
C ARG A 280 -1.29 28.11 2.02
N PRO A 281 -1.94 29.12 2.61
CA PRO A 281 -1.88 29.36 4.05
C PRO A 281 -2.49 28.18 4.79
N ALA A 282 -1.94 27.86 5.98
CA ALA A 282 -2.58 26.93 6.89
C ALA A 282 -4.01 27.45 7.19
N PRO A 283 -5.02 26.57 7.27
CA PRO A 283 -6.38 27.00 7.57
C PRO A 283 -6.37 27.74 8.92
N SER A 284 -6.62 29.03 8.89
CA SER A 284 -6.90 29.83 10.07
C SER A 284 -8.41 29.82 10.24
N ASP A 285 -8.88 29.34 11.37
CA ASP A 285 -10.26 29.35 11.85
C ASP A 285 -11.22 28.30 11.25
N PHE A 286 -11.34 27.19 11.96
CA PHE A 286 -12.41 26.20 11.76
C PHE A 286 -13.74 26.70 12.37
N THR A 287 -14.37 27.69 11.75
CA THR A 287 -15.78 27.99 12.02
C THR A 287 -16.55 28.00 10.71
N ALA A 288 -17.41 26.98 10.60
CA ALA A 288 -18.55 26.86 9.70
C ALA A 288 -18.28 27.04 8.19
N CYS A 289 -18.09 25.95 7.47
CA CYS A 289 -18.29 25.92 6.02
C CYS A 289 -19.62 25.24 5.67
N ARG A 290 -20.52 25.99 5.05
CA ARG A 290 -21.71 25.45 4.39
C ARG A 290 -21.31 24.85 3.04
N PRO A 291 -21.90 23.73 2.59
CA PRO A 291 -21.56 23.14 1.30
C PRO A 291 -22.25 23.90 0.16
N GLU A 292 -21.49 24.57 -0.68
CA GLU A 292 -21.93 24.95 -2.01
C GLU A 292 -21.22 24.07 -3.04
N HIS A 293 -22.00 23.21 -3.68
CA HIS A 293 -21.55 22.39 -4.81
C HIS A 293 -21.17 23.26 -6.01
N ARG A 294 -19.91 23.19 -6.41
CA ARG A 294 -19.48 23.68 -7.73
C ARG A 294 -18.84 22.52 -8.51
N ALA A 295 -19.60 21.99 -9.45
CA ALA A 295 -19.14 21.00 -10.41
C ALA A 295 -18.04 21.60 -11.32
N ALA A 296 -16.87 20.97 -11.36
CA ALA A 296 -15.82 21.30 -12.32
C ALA A 296 -16.13 20.67 -13.69
N ARG A 297 -16.05 21.49 -14.74
CA ARG A 297 -16.20 21.06 -16.14
C ARG A 297 -14.93 20.36 -16.63
N PRO A 298 -15.04 19.31 -17.45
CA PRO A 298 -13.88 18.67 -18.08
C PRO A 298 -13.45 19.48 -19.32
N GLY A 299 -12.17 19.79 -19.41
CA GLY A 299 -11.57 20.37 -20.59
C GLY A 299 -10.22 21.01 -20.34
N GLU A 300 -9.23 20.53 -21.09
CA GLU A 300 -7.92 21.10 -21.36
C GLU A 300 -6.75 20.76 -20.42
N ALA A 301 -6.21 19.56 -20.60
CA ALA A 301 -4.79 19.30 -20.36
C ALA A 301 -4.08 19.23 -21.73
N LYS A 302 -3.27 20.24 -22.05
CA LYS A 302 -2.36 20.18 -23.20
C LYS A 302 -1.23 19.20 -22.91
N ALA A 303 -1.18 18.13 -23.70
CA ALA A 303 -0.06 17.20 -23.74
C ALA A 303 1.13 17.85 -24.45
N THR A 304 2.30 17.88 -23.78
CA THR A 304 3.60 17.98 -24.42
C THR A 304 4.60 17.23 -23.55
N CYS A 305 4.78 15.97 -23.88
CA CYS A 305 6.01 15.17 -23.79
C CYS A 305 5.69 13.81 -24.43
N GLU A 306 6.52 13.37 -25.35
CA GLU A 306 6.45 12.02 -25.93
C GLU A 306 6.77 10.99 -24.82
N ASN A 307 5.77 10.61 -24.07
CA ASN A 307 5.86 9.53 -23.11
C ASN A 307 5.63 8.21 -23.84
N ILE A 308 6.71 7.59 -24.30
CA ILE A 308 6.68 6.20 -24.73
C ILE A 308 6.44 5.34 -23.47
N GLY A 309 5.41 4.49 -23.49
CA GLY A 309 5.13 3.54 -22.43
C GLY A 309 6.23 2.47 -22.32
N GLN A 310 6.13 1.63 -21.31
CA GLN A 310 7.05 0.51 -21.10
C GLN A 310 6.28 -0.81 -21.09
N VAL A 311 6.91 -1.88 -21.52
CA VAL A 311 6.33 -3.23 -21.53
C VAL A 311 7.08 -4.11 -20.53
N ILE A 312 6.34 -4.78 -19.65
CA ILE A 312 6.84 -5.85 -18.78
C ILE A 312 6.21 -7.15 -19.27
N LEU A 313 7.00 -7.97 -19.90
CA LEU A 313 6.58 -9.29 -20.41
C LEU A 313 6.86 -10.36 -19.37
N LEU A 314 5.80 -11.01 -18.87
CA LEU A 314 5.88 -12.19 -18.01
C LEU A 314 5.71 -13.43 -18.88
N ASN A 315 6.77 -14.19 -19.06
CA ASN A 315 6.77 -15.45 -19.80
C ASN A 315 7.02 -16.63 -18.87
N GLY A 316 6.47 -17.79 -19.18
CA GLY A 316 6.65 -19.01 -18.41
C GLY A 316 5.50 -19.99 -18.59
N PRO A 317 5.61 -21.22 -18.04
CA PRO A 317 4.58 -22.23 -18.22
C PRO A 317 3.23 -21.82 -17.64
N SER A 318 2.17 -22.44 -18.12
CA SER A 318 0.85 -22.29 -17.50
C SER A 318 0.92 -22.67 -16.02
N SER A 319 0.11 -22.07 -15.17
CA SER A 319 0.07 -22.32 -13.72
C SER A 319 1.34 -21.95 -12.93
N ALA A 320 2.37 -21.37 -13.57
CA ALA A 320 3.58 -20.87 -12.88
C ALA A 320 3.32 -19.66 -11.96
N GLY A 321 2.14 -19.06 -12.03
CA GLY A 321 1.79 -17.89 -11.21
C GLY A 321 1.95 -16.53 -11.92
N LYS A 322 2.15 -16.50 -13.24
CA LYS A 322 2.29 -15.27 -14.05
C LYS A 322 1.17 -14.26 -13.81
N THR A 323 -0.08 -14.70 -13.87
CA THR A 323 -1.25 -13.82 -13.65
C THR A 323 -1.27 -13.23 -12.25
N THR A 324 -0.87 -14.00 -11.24
CA THR A 324 -0.74 -13.51 -9.85
C THR A 324 0.37 -12.49 -9.75
N LEU A 325 1.53 -12.76 -10.37
CA LEU A 325 2.65 -11.83 -10.43
C LEU A 325 2.29 -10.55 -11.20
N ALA A 326 1.58 -10.68 -12.34
CA ALA A 326 1.12 -9.53 -13.13
C ALA A 326 0.24 -8.59 -12.31
N LYS A 327 -0.72 -9.15 -11.56
CA LYS A 327 -1.58 -8.36 -10.66
C LYS A 327 -0.77 -7.68 -9.57
N ALA A 328 0.12 -8.42 -8.91
CA ALA A 328 0.98 -7.87 -7.87
C ALA A 328 1.91 -6.76 -8.40
N LEU A 329 2.49 -6.93 -9.60
CA LEU A 329 3.31 -5.91 -10.25
C LEU A 329 2.49 -4.67 -10.60
N ARG A 330 1.31 -4.84 -11.21
CA ARG A 330 0.40 -3.74 -11.52
C ARG A 330 0.10 -2.91 -10.27
N ASP A 331 -0.31 -3.60 -9.21
CA ASP A 331 -0.70 -2.96 -7.96
C ASP A 331 0.51 -2.28 -7.30
N ARG A 332 1.70 -2.90 -7.39
CA ARG A 332 2.93 -2.35 -6.84
C ARG A 332 3.49 -1.17 -7.65
N LEU A 333 3.47 -1.22 -8.99
CA LEU A 333 3.84 -0.09 -9.84
C LEU A 333 2.94 1.11 -9.56
N TYR A 334 1.66 0.88 -9.39
CA TYR A 334 0.72 1.92 -9.00
C TYR A 334 1.01 2.43 -7.59
N ALA A 335 1.17 1.55 -6.62
CA ALA A 335 1.38 1.91 -5.22
C ALA A 335 2.72 2.65 -4.98
N MET A 336 3.81 2.19 -5.64
CA MET A 336 5.15 2.75 -5.40
C MET A 336 5.49 3.94 -6.28
N HIS A 337 4.94 3.99 -7.50
CA HIS A 337 5.38 4.95 -8.51
C HIS A 337 4.24 5.76 -9.14
N GLY A 338 2.99 5.52 -8.72
CA GLY A 338 1.82 6.15 -9.34
C GLY A 338 1.60 5.74 -10.80
N ILE A 339 2.29 4.69 -11.26
CA ILE A 339 2.24 4.25 -12.64
C ILE A 339 0.97 3.45 -12.87
N CYS A 340 0.02 4.01 -13.61
CA CYS A 340 -1.11 3.26 -14.11
C CYS A 340 -0.65 2.34 -15.22
N SER A 341 -0.71 1.02 -15.00
CA SER A 341 -0.34 0.03 -16.00
C SER A 341 -1.55 -0.78 -16.45
N LEU A 342 -1.58 -1.10 -17.74
CA LEU A 342 -2.54 -2.03 -18.31
C LEU A 342 -2.03 -3.46 -18.14
N MET A 343 -2.89 -4.36 -17.69
CA MET A 343 -2.58 -5.79 -17.68
C MET A 343 -3.27 -6.44 -18.88
N LEU A 344 -2.49 -6.97 -19.80
CA LEU A 344 -2.96 -7.70 -20.97
C LEU A 344 -2.57 -9.18 -20.83
N SER A 345 -3.57 -10.06 -20.81
CA SER A 345 -3.38 -11.50 -20.68
C SER A 345 -4.01 -12.21 -21.87
N ILE A 346 -3.22 -13.05 -22.55
CA ILE A 346 -3.72 -13.84 -23.67
C ILE A 346 -4.81 -14.82 -23.22
N ASP A 347 -4.67 -15.41 -22.04
CA ASP A 347 -5.68 -16.29 -21.47
C ASP A 347 -7.02 -15.56 -21.20
N GLN A 348 -6.98 -14.31 -20.77
CA GLN A 348 -8.20 -13.51 -20.56
C GLN A 348 -8.86 -13.16 -21.89
N LEU A 349 -8.07 -12.84 -22.89
CA LEU A 349 -8.57 -12.54 -24.22
C LEU A 349 -9.24 -13.78 -24.83
N LEU A 350 -8.62 -14.95 -24.73
CA LEU A 350 -9.20 -16.23 -25.17
C LEU A 350 -10.50 -16.56 -24.46
N ARG A 351 -10.60 -16.30 -23.16
CA ARG A 351 -11.84 -16.53 -22.36
C ARG A 351 -12.95 -15.55 -22.68
N SER A 352 -12.66 -14.38 -23.18
CA SER A 352 -13.66 -13.37 -23.56
C SER A 352 -14.32 -13.66 -24.91
N ALA A 353 -13.76 -14.59 -25.68
CA ALA A 353 -14.30 -14.96 -26.98
C ALA A 353 -15.49 -15.95 -26.85
N THR A 354 -16.42 -15.86 -27.76
CA THR A 354 -17.65 -16.68 -27.76
C THR A 354 -17.31 -18.16 -27.99
N GLY A 355 -17.77 -19.05 -27.09
CA GLY A 355 -17.60 -20.50 -27.23
C GLY A 355 -16.47 -21.13 -26.43
N GLY A 356 -15.73 -20.33 -25.64
CA GLY A 356 -14.66 -20.83 -24.79
C GLY A 356 -13.35 -21.15 -25.53
N HIS A 357 -12.34 -21.57 -24.76
CA HIS A 357 -10.95 -21.68 -25.20
C HIS A 357 -10.74 -22.65 -26.39
N GLU A 358 -11.34 -23.84 -26.34
CA GLU A 358 -11.17 -24.84 -27.41
C GLU A 358 -11.87 -24.48 -28.74
N SER A 359 -13.08 -23.87 -28.61
CA SER A 359 -13.83 -23.42 -29.78
C SER A 359 -13.17 -22.24 -30.48
N VAL A 360 -12.44 -21.39 -29.73
CA VAL A 360 -11.71 -20.24 -30.29
C VAL A 360 -10.50 -20.73 -31.08
N LEU A 361 -9.69 -21.62 -30.51
CA LEU A 361 -8.51 -22.14 -31.20
C LEU A 361 -8.90 -22.87 -32.50
N ALA A 362 -9.90 -23.74 -32.45
CA ALA A 362 -10.40 -24.43 -33.66
C ALA A 362 -11.10 -23.45 -34.63
N GLY A 363 -11.66 -22.36 -34.15
CA GLY A 363 -12.22 -21.31 -34.99
C GLY A 363 -11.14 -20.48 -35.67
N LEU A 364 -10.07 -20.14 -34.96
CA LEU A 364 -8.91 -19.40 -35.48
C LEU A 364 -8.16 -20.17 -36.56
N GLU A 365 -7.93 -21.47 -36.36
CA GLU A 365 -7.35 -22.34 -37.36
C GLU A 365 -8.19 -22.41 -38.65
N ARG A 366 -9.53 -22.42 -38.53
CA ARG A 366 -10.44 -22.43 -39.68
C ARG A 366 -10.56 -21.09 -40.40
N THR A 367 -10.47 -19.99 -39.67
CA THR A 367 -10.69 -18.62 -40.21
C THR A 367 -9.40 -17.93 -40.63
N GLY A 368 -8.22 -18.47 -40.26
CA GLY A 368 -6.92 -17.83 -40.50
C GLY A 368 -6.76 -16.49 -39.84
N LEU A 369 -7.53 -16.19 -38.80
CA LEU A 369 -7.43 -14.93 -38.08
C LEU A 369 -6.13 -14.88 -37.27
N PRO A 370 -5.28 -13.86 -37.48
CA PRO A 370 -4.01 -13.70 -36.77
C PRO A 370 -4.25 -13.24 -35.32
N PHE A 371 -4.71 -14.17 -34.46
CA PHE A 371 -5.12 -13.84 -33.10
C PHE A 371 -3.94 -13.40 -32.23
N ILE A 372 -2.82 -14.12 -32.31
CA ILE A 372 -1.60 -13.82 -31.57
C ILE A 372 -1.03 -12.48 -32.01
N GLU A 373 -0.95 -12.27 -33.32
CA GLU A 373 -0.48 -11.02 -33.92
C GLU A 373 -1.39 -9.85 -33.56
N SER A 374 -2.70 -10.08 -33.47
CA SER A 374 -3.66 -9.05 -33.01
C SER A 374 -3.47 -8.71 -31.55
N PHE A 375 -3.19 -9.71 -30.68
CA PHE A 375 -2.84 -9.49 -29.30
C PHE A 375 -1.55 -8.67 -29.17
N HIS A 376 -0.50 -9.05 -29.89
CA HIS A 376 0.78 -8.32 -29.92
C HIS A 376 0.62 -6.87 -30.45
N ALA A 377 -0.20 -6.69 -31.46
CA ALA A 377 -0.52 -5.36 -31.97
C ALA A 377 -1.22 -4.49 -30.91
N GLY A 378 -2.13 -5.08 -30.12
CA GLY A 378 -2.78 -4.42 -29.01
C GLY A 378 -1.81 -4.01 -27.90
N VAL A 379 -0.85 -4.87 -27.57
CA VAL A 379 0.24 -4.56 -26.62
C VAL A 379 1.08 -3.39 -27.12
N ALA A 380 1.51 -3.44 -28.38
CA ALA A 380 2.32 -2.37 -28.97
C ALA A 380 1.57 -1.04 -29.08
N ALA A 381 0.28 -1.09 -29.43
CA ALA A 381 -0.55 0.12 -29.51
C ALA A 381 -0.71 0.79 -28.15
N ALA A 382 -0.97 0.02 -27.10
CA ALA A 382 -1.06 0.53 -25.73
C ALA A 382 0.25 1.19 -25.27
N ALA A 383 1.37 0.54 -25.52
CA ALA A 383 2.69 1.07 -25.15
C ALA A 383 3.07 2.32 -25.97
N LYS A 384 2.78 2.35 -27.28
CA LYS A 384 2.98 3.54 -28.14
C LYS A 384 2.11 4.73 -27.71
N ALA A 385 0.93 4.44 -27.15
CA ALA A 385 0.07 5.48 -26.57
C ALA A 385 0.54 5.98 -25.18
N GLY A 386 1.71 5.54 -24.71
CA GLY A 386 2.29 5.97 -23.44
C GLY A 386 1.89 5.11 -22.23
N ALA A 387 1.16 4.01 -22.42
CA ALA A 387 0.75 3.15 -21.32
C ALA A 387 1.88 2.20 -20.89
N TRP A 388 2.10 2.08 -19.59
CA TRP A 388 2.83 0.94 -19.03
C TRP A 388 1.97 -0.31 -19.19
N THR A 389 2.54 -1.37 -19.76
CA THR A 389 1.78 -2.57 -20.11
C THR A 389 2.44 -3.80 -19.50
N ILE A 390 1.72 -4.53 -18.66
CA ILE A 390 2.16 -5.81 -18.10
C ILE A 390 1.49 -6.91 -18.94
N VAL A 391 2.30 -7.70 -19.61
CA VAL A 391 1.86 -8.74 -20.54
C VAL A 391 2.03 -10.12 -19.90
N ASP A 392 0.93 -10.80 -19.62
CA ASP A 392 0.89 -12.20 -19.18
C ASP A 392 0.73 -13.08 -20.41
N HIS A 393 1.83 -13.67 -20.85
CA HIS A 393 1.88 -14.47 -22.07
C HIS A 393 2.50 -15.84 -21.81
N VAL A 394 2.10 -16.80 -22.59
CA VAL A 394 2.75 -18.12 -22.72
C VAL A 394 3.35 -18.16 -24.12
N ILE A 395 4.60 -17.74 -24.25
CA ILE A 395 5.33 -17.83 -25.50
C ILE A 395 5.92 -19.26 -25.54
N GLY A 396 5.32 -20.09 -26.37
CA GLY A 396 5.75 -21.47 -26.57
C GLY A 396 6.98 -21.60 -27.47
N GLU A 397 7.11 -22.78 -28.12
CA GLU A 397 8.25 -23.10 -28.96
C GLU A 397 8.22 -22.43 -30.36
N ASP A 398 7.17 -21.69 -30.68
CA ASP A 398 7.08 -20.99 -31.97
C ASP A 398 7.93 -19.70 -31.93
N PRO A 399 9.10 -19.70 -32.59
CA PRO A 399 9.96 -18.51 -32.65
C PRO A 399 9.26 -17.31 -33.28
N GLY A 400 8.31 -17.53 -34.17
CA GLY A 400 7.58 -16.48 -34.87
C GLY A 400 6.75 -15.60 -33.93
N TRP A 401 6.25 -16.14 -32.81
CA TRP A 401 5.47 -15.34 -31.85
C TRP A 401 6.33 -14.32 -31.13
N ILE A 402 7.54 -14.72 -30.76
CA ILE A 402 8.45 -13.79 -30.08
C ILE A 402 9.02 -12.75 -31.05
N GLU A 403 9.34 -13.18 -32.29
CA GLU A 403 9.84 -12.30 -33.33
C GLU A 403 8.79 -11.24 -33.69
N ASP A 404 7.51 -11.62 -33.84
CA ASP A 404 6.42 -10.67 -34.10
C ASP A 404 6.25 -9.68 -32.94
N LEU A 405 6.24 -10.16 -31.69
CA LEU A 405 6.13 -9.27 -30.53
C LEU A 405 7.30 -8.29 -30.46
N LEU A 406 8.53 -8.77 -30.58
CA LEU A 406 9.73 -7.94 -30.52
C LEU A 406 9.80 -6.94 -31.67
N GLY A 407 9.45 -7.34 -32.89
CA GLY A 407 9.39 -6.44 -34.03
C GLY A 407 8.38 -5.31 -33.85
N ARG A 408 7.24 -5.57 -33.22
CA ARG A 408 6.23 -4.55 -32.91
C ARG A 408 6.64 -3.62 -31.78
N LEU A 409 7.49 -4.10 -30.87
CA LEU A 409 8.00 -3.34 -29.72
C LEU A 409 9.36 -2.68 -29.99
N GLU A 410 9.85 -2.69 -31.24
CA GLU A 410 11.06 -1.97 -31.63
C GLU A 410 10.95 -0.50 -31.16
N ALA A 411 11.97 -0.01 -30.45
CA ALA A 411 12.01 1.31 -29.81
C ALA A 411 11.10 1.49 -28.56
N ILE A 412 10.41 0.46 -28.09
CA ILE A 412 9.67 0.51 -26.84
C ILE A 412 10.49 -0.19 -25.74
N PRO A 413 10.73 0.44 -24.56
CA PRO A 413 11.44 -0.21 -23.48
C PRO A 413 10.73 -1.50 -23.03
N LEU A 414 11.42 -2.63 -23.11
CA LEU A 414 10.90 -3.96 -22.76
C LEU A 414 11.71 -4.58 -21.62
N LEU A 415 11.02 -4.95 -20.55
CA LEU A 415 11.54 -5.81 -19.50
C LEU A 415 10.91 -7.21 -19.66
N SER A 416 11.73 -8.21 -19.95
CA SER A 416 11.27 -9.60 -20.00
C SER A 416 11.59 -10.31 -18.69
N VAL A 417 10.58 -10.93 -18.09
CA VAL A 417 10.65 -11.68 -16.84
C VAL A 417 10.21 -13.12 -17.08
N GLN A 418 11.12 -14.06 -16.86
CA GLN A 418 10.79 -15.47 -16.91
C GLN A 418 10.27 -15.94 -15.56
N VAL A 419 9.04 -16.48 -15.52
CA VAL A 419 8.42 -16.99 -14.31
C VAL A 419 8.61 -18.52 -14.30
N LEU A 420 9.44 -18.98 -13.37
CA LEU A 420 9.76 -20.39 -13.18
C LEU A 420 8.94 -20.96 -12.03
N CYS A 421 8.56 -22.21 -12.13
CA CYS A 421 7.91 -22.97 -11.08
C CYS A 421 8.42 -24.40 -11.11
N ASP A 422 8.58 -25.00 -9.96
CA ASP A 422 8.96 -26.39 -9.82
C ASP A 422 7.91 -27.33 -10.46
N ASP A 423 8.35 -28.40 -11.11
CA ASP A 423 7.47 -29.32 -11.82
C ASP A 423 6.47 -30.03 -10.90
N GLU A 424 6.85 -30.31 -9.66
CA GLU A 424 5.97 -30.94 -8.67
C GLU A 424 4.87 -29.98 -8.25
N GLU A 425 5.22 -28.74 -7.98
CA GLU A 425 4.29 -27.68 -7.62
C GLU A 425 3.36 -27.32 -8.80
N LEU A 426 3.88 -27.33 -10.04
CA LEU A 426 3.06 -27.16 -11.24
C LEU A 426 1.99 -28.24 -11.35
N ARG A 427 2.38 -29.53 -11.19
CA ARG A 427 1.42 -30.65 -11.22
C ARG A 427 0.34 -30.51 -10.16
N LYS A 428 0.73 -30.12 -8.95
CA LYS A 428 -0.19 -29.90 -7.82
C LYS A 428 -1.20 -28.79 -8.11
N ARG A 429 -0.74 -27.68 -8.68
CA ARG A 429 -1.62 -26.56 -9.05
C ARG A 429 -2.56 -26.88 -10.19
N GLU A 430 -2.12 -27.71 -11.12
CA GLU A 430 -2.91 -28.14 -12.28
C GLU A 430 -3.97 -29.18 -11.91
N SER A 431 -3.67 -30.11 -11.02
CA SER A 431 -4.64 -31.12 -10.56
C SER A 431 -5.84 -30.53 -9.83
N GLY A 432 -5.73 -29.30 -9.33
CA GLY A 432 -6.83 -28.56 -8.71
C GLY A 432 -7.67 -27.70 -9.67
N ARG A 433 -7.38 -27.72 -10.98
CA ARG A 433 -8.10 -26.91 -11.98
C ARG A 433 -9.08 -27.75 -12.78
N SER A 434 -10.32 -27.26 -12.87
CA SER A 434 -11.41 -27.88 -13.65
C SER A 434 -11.63 -27.24 -15.02
N ASP A 435 -10.83 -26.22 -15.39
CA ASP A 435 -11.07 -25.35 -16.54
C ASP A 435 -10.19 -25.66 -17.77
N ARG A 436 -9.41 -26.78 -17.74
CA ARG A 436 -8.51 -27.16 -18.84
C ARG A 436 -8.40 -28.69 -19.01
N SER A 437 -8.04 -29.10 -20.22
CA SER A 437 -7.70 -30.52 -20.51
C SER A 437 -6.42 -30.93 -19.76
N PRO A 438 -6.37 -32.14 -19.15
CA PRO A 438 -5.21 -32.62 -18.41
C PRO A 438 -3.91 -32.73 -19.22
N ASP A 439 -4.01 -32.82 -20.54
CA ASP A 439 -2.87 -33.04 -21.44
C ASP A 439 -2.19 -31.74 -21.92
N TRP A 440 -2.83 -30.58 -21.73
CA TRP A 440 -2.33 -29.29 -22.18
C TRP A 440 -0.97 -28.87 -21.57
N PRO A 441 -0.67 -29.18 -20.31
CA PRO A 441 0.58 -28.77 -19.66
C PRO A 441 1.80 -29.58 -20.14
N HIS A 442 1.62 -30.79 -20.65
CA HIS A 442 2.73 -31.65 -21.10
C HIS A 442 3.44 -31.09 -22.34
N ALA A 443 2.72 -30.55 -23.29
CA ALA A 443 3.27 -29.91 -24.48
C ALA A 443 4.05 -28.64 -24.16
N GLN A 444 3.60 -27.87 -23.15
CA GLN A 444 4.28 -26.64 -22.71
C GLN A 444 5.52 -26.88 -21.82
N ARG A 445 5.64 -28.07 -21.17
CA ARG A 445 6.78 -28.43 -20.32
C ARG A 445 8.03 -28.75 -21.10
N GLN A 446 7.89 -29.25 -22.33
CA GLN A 446 9.02 -29.54 -23.22
C GLN A 446 9.52 -28.32 -23.97
N ALA A 447 8.75 -27.23 -23.97
CA ALA A 447 9.17 -25.96 -24.56
C ALA A 447 10.39 -25.43 -23.82
N ARG A 448 11.55 -25.46 -24.43
CA ARG A 448 12.74 -24.71 -23.97
C ARG A 448 12.37 -23.27 -24.02
N HIS A 449 12.14 -22.66 -22.81
CA HIS A 449 11.84 -21.24 -22.72
C HIS A 449 12.96 -20.44 -23.38
N ILE A 450 12.59 -19.68 -24.40
CA ILE A 450 13.55 -18.90 -25.17
C ILE A 450 14.10 -17.82 -24.23
N HIS A 451 15.39 -17.90 -23.93
CA HIS A 451 16.12 -16.80 -23.32
C HIS A 451 16.18 -15.67 -24.34
N LEU A 452 15.46 -14.59 -24.07
CA LEU A 452 15.62 -13.38 -24.86
C LEU A 452 17.02 -12.82 -24.61
N PRO A 453 17.86 -12.65 -25.64
CA PRO A 453 19.08 -11.85 -25.48
C PRO A 453 18.66 -10.45 -25.06
N LEU A 454 19.22 -9.94 -23.96
CA LEU A 454 19.07 -8.54 -23.59
C LEU A 454 19.65 -7.68 -24.71
N PRO A 455 18.93 -6.66 -25.20
CA PRO A 455 19.56 -5.69 -26.11
C PRO A 455 20.72 -5.04 -25.37
N ASN A 456 21.87 -4.92 -26.05
CA ASN A 456 23.11 -4.28 -25.55
C ASN A 456 22.88 -2.83 -25.11
#